data_1244457354cfeb5dafa41115278471c5
#
_entry.id   1244457354cfeb5dafa41115278471c5
#
_cell.length_a   1.000
_cell.length_b   1.000
_cell.length_c   1.000
_cell.angle_alpha   90.00
_cell.angle_beta   90.00
_cell.angle_gamma   90.00
#
_symmetry.space_group_name_H-M   'P 1'
#
loop_
_entity.id
_entity.type
_entity.pdbx_description
1 polymer ?
#
loop_
_entity_poly.entity_id
_entity_poly.type
_entity_poly.pdbx_seq_one_letter_code
_entity_poly.pdbx_strand_id
1 'polypeptide(L)'
;DVYDLGEHLAVIGAGNSAMDVARTALRKGTKKVSVLCRGPKAAASQREVDYAVADGVEFLYGARTESIDRDGVWFKQAEFDQDGNICRLSEPMLFHADGVIIAVSQGPKNKIVSTTSGLQTTEHGLLFTDVHGNTTRPGIFASGDVVLGARTVVEAVKYSKEVAQVMDE
;
A
#
# COMPACT_ATOMS: atom_id res chain seq x y z
N ASP A 1 -6.49 9.50 23.36
CA ASP A 1 -7.35 8.31 23.46
C ASP A 1 -6.49 7.07 23.30
N VAL A 2 -6.62 6.12 24.22
CA VAL A 2 -5.92 4.84 24.15
C VAL A 2 -6.94 3.86 23.54
N TYR A 3 -6.69 3.40 22.32
CA TYR A 3 -7.49 2.34 21.72
C TYR A 3 -6.99 1.00 22.26
N ASP A 4 -7.91 0.18 22.77
CA ASP A 4 -7.61 -1.21 23.05
C ASP A 4 -7.59 -1.98 21.73
N LEU A 5 -6.41 -2.48 21.37
CA LEU A 5 -6.19 -3.23 20.13
C LEU A 5 -6.36 -4.74 20.32
N GLY A 6 -6.68 -5.16 21.56
CA GLY A 6 -6.74 -6.57 21.92
C GLY A 6 -5.37 -7.24 22.06
N GLU A 7 -5.38 -8.54 22.28
CA GLU A 7 -4.17 -9.34 22.44
C GLU A 7 -3.57 -9.76 21.09
N HIS A 8 -4.40 -10.04 20.09
CA HIS A 8 -4.00 -10.43 18.75
C HIS A 8 -4.55 -9.46 17.70
N LEU A 9 -3.67 -8.73 17.06
CA LEU A 9 -3.98 -7.74 16.02
C LEU A 9 -3.64 -8.28 14.62
N ALA A 10 -4.60 -8.19 13.71
CA ALA A 10 -4.37 -8.40 12.27
C ALA A 10 -4.13 -7.05 11.57
N VAL A 11 -3.07 -6.95 10.79
CA VAL A 11 -2.79 -5.79 9.92
C VAL A 11 -2.94 -6.23 8.47
N ILE A 12 -3.94 -5.68 7.78
CA ILE A 12 -4.20 -5.99 6.36
C ILE A 12 -3.41 -5.01 5.49
N GLY A 13 -2.50 -5.52 4.69
CA GLY A 13 -1.58 -4.75 3.84
C GLY A 13 -0.12 -5.01 4.21
N ALA A 14 0.78 -4.78 3.28
CA ALA A 14 2.20 -5.15 3.44
C ALA A 14 3.17 -4.08 2.88
N GLY A 15 2.76 -2.82 2.84
CA GLY A 15 3.62 -1.67 2.54
C GLY A 15 4.35 -1.14 3.77
N ASN A 16 5.20 -0.12 3.61
CA ASN A 16 5.93 0.51 4.73
C ASN A 16 5.00 0.97 5.85
N SER A 17 3.83 1.54 5.52
CA SER A 17 2.84 1.96 6.52
C SER A 17 2.31 0.79 7.36
N ALA A 18 2.16 -0.40 6.76
CA ALA A 18 1.76 -1.59 7.50
C ALA A 18 2.84 -2.03 8.48
N MET A 19 4.13 -1.91 8.10
CA MET A 19 5.27 -2.19 8.99
C MET A 19 5.29 -1.24 10.19
N ASP A 20 5.12 0.06 9.97
CA ASP A 20 5.07 1.07 11.02
C ASP A 20 3.91 0.80 12.00
N VAL A 21 2.73 0.48 11.47
CA VAL A 21 1.54 0.16 12.28
C VAL A 21 1.77 -1.10 13.12
N ALA A 22 2.26 -2.18 12.51
CA ALA A 22 2.49 -3.45 13.18
C ALA A 22 3.52 -3.32 14.32
N ARG A 23 4.64 -2.67 14.05
CA ARG A 23 5.69 -2.40 15.04
C ARG A 23 5.22 -1.49 16.16
N THR A 24 4.42 -0.47 15.83
CA THR A 24 3.84 0.45 16.81
C THR A 24 2.87 -0.29 17.74
N ALA A 25 2.04 -1.18 17.21
CA ALA A 25 1.10 -1.96 18.00
C ALA A 25 1.83 -2.85 19.04
N LEU A 26 2.90 -3.56 18.64
CA LEU A 26 3.71 -4.34 19.59
C LEU A 26 4.31 -3.44 20.69
N ARG A 27 4.85 -2.28 20.34
CA ARG A 27 5.41 -1.32 21.31
C ARG A 27 4.36 -0.72 22.24
N LYS A 28 3.09 -0.72 21.83
CA LYS A 28 1.94 -0.29 22.64
C LYS A 28 1.36 -1.38 23.52
N GLY A 29 1.91 -2.59 23.44
CA GLY A 29 1.56 -3.69 24.34
C GLY A 29 0.65 -4.78 23.77
N THR A 30 0.30 -4.72 22.47
CA THR A 30 -0.35 -5.85 21.80
C THR A 30 0.57 -7.07 21.83
N LYS A 31 0.07 -8.21 22.27
CA LYS A 31 0.90 -9.41 22.48
C LYS A 31 1.34 -10.07 21.17
N LYS A 32 0.45 -10.07 20.19
CA LYS A 32 0.69 -10.69 18.89
C LYS A 32 0.19 -9.80 17.76
N VAL A 33 1.02 -9.59 16.75
CA VAL A 33 0.67 -8.83 15.56
C VAL A 33 1.01 -9.64 14.33
N SER A 34 0.02 -9.84 13.46
CA SER A 34 0.17 -10.57 12.21
C SER A 34 -0.18 -9.69 11.03
N VAL A 35 0.73 -9.62 10.06
CA VAL A 35 0.54 -8.86 8.80
C VAL A 35 0.05 -9.81 7.72
N LEU A 36 -1.15 -9.54 7.20
CA LEU A 36 -1.77 -10.31 6.12
C LEU A 36 -1.36 -9.70 4.78
N CYS A 37 -0.48 -10.41 4.06
CA CYS A 37 0.07 -10.01 2.77
C CYS A 37 -0.69 -10.67 1.64
N ARG A 38 -1.25 -9.89 0.71
CA ARG A 38 -1.96 -10.42 -0.47
C ARG A 38 -1.06 -11.20 -1.44
N GLY A 39 0.19 -10.79 -1.54
CA GLY A 39 1.19 -11.35 -2.47
C GLY A 39 2.13 -12.37 -1.83
N PRO A 40 3.05 -12.94 -2.62
CA PRO A 40 4.06 -13.87 -2.14
C PRO A 40 5.17 -13.22 -1.30
N LYS A 41 5.23 -11.89 -1.31
CA LYS A 41 6.17 -11.09 -0.52
C LYS A 41 5.55 -9.76 -0.10
N ALA A 42 6.12 -9.13 0.92
CA ALA A 42 5.73 -7.77 1.32
C ALA A 42 6.13 -6.74 0.26
N ALA A 43 5.31 -5.70 0.12
CA ALA A 43 5.59 -4.55 -0.75
C ALA A 43 6.48 -3.50 -0.06
N ALA A 44 6.65 -3.60 1.26
CA ALA A 44 7.58 -2.76 2.03
C ALA A 44 9.03 -3.00 1.61
N SER A 45 9.90 -2.04 1.91
CA SER A 45 11.33 -2.22 1.73
C SER A 45 11.84 -3.40 2.60
N GLN A 46 12.82 -4.15 2.13
CA GLN A 46 13.37 -5.29 2.87
C GLN A 46 13.80 -4.89 4.28
N ARG A 47 14.41 -3.72 4.42
CA ARG A 47 14.83 -3.17 5.71
C ARG A 47 13.68 -3.02 6.72
N GLU A 48 12.53 -2.52 6.27
CA GLU A 48 11.35 -2.37 7.13
C GLU A 48 10.73 -3.72 7.50
N VAL A 49 10.76 -4.68 6.58
CA VAL A 49 10.34 -6.07 6.86
C VAL A 49 11.26 -6.70 7.90
N ASP A 50 12.58 -6.56 7.75
CA ASP A 50 13.57 -7.12 8.68
C ASP A 50 13.38 -6.54 10.09
N TYR A 51 13.12 -5.24 10.20
CA TYR A 51 12.82 -4.60 11.48
C TYR A 51 11.51 -5.10 12.09
N ALA A 52 10.47 -5.30 11.28
CA ALA A 52 9.20 -5.82 11.76
C ALA A 52 9.35 -7.27 12.28
N VAL A 53 10.08 -8.11 11.56
CA VAL A 53 10.41 -9.48 12.01
C VAL A 53 11.22 -9.46 13.30
N ALA A 54 12.23 -8.59 13.41
CA ALA A 54 13.05 -8.47 14.61
C ALA A 54 12.23 -7.98 15.83
N ASP A 55 11.22 -7.14 15.61
CA ASP A 55 10.30 -6.70 16.66
C ASP A 55 9.26 -7.78 17.04
N GLY A 56 9.16 -8.90 16.30
CA GLY A 56 8.25 -10.02 16.57
C GLY A 56 6.94 -10.02 15.75
N VAL A 57 6.86 -9.25 14.67
CA VAL A 57 5.71 -9.28 13.75
C VAL A 57 5.72 -10.58 12.95
N GLU A 58 4.57 -11.25 12.91
CA GLU A 58 4.35 -12.43 12.08
C GLU A 58 3.81 -12.03 10.70
N PHE A 59 4.13 -12.81 9.66
CA PHE A 59 3.65 -12.57 8.30
C PHE A 59 2.87 -13.76 7.76
N LEU A 60 1.70 -13.49 7.22
CA LEU A 60 0.89 -14.46 6.47
C LEU A 60 0.86 -14.03 5.00
N TYR A 61 1.71 -14.64 4.19
CA TYR A 61 1.79 -14.36 2.75
C TYR A 61 0.70 -15.09 1.97
N GLY A 62 0.24 -14.50 0.88
CA GLY A 62 -0.82 -15.06 0.05
C GLY A 62 -2.23 -14.90 0.64
N ALA A 63 -2.38 -14.17 1.73
CA ALA A 63 -3.67 -13.95 2.40
C ALA A 63 -4.52 -12.94 1.63
N ARG A 64 -5.42 -13.42 0.80
CA ARG A 64 -6.37 -12.59 0.05
C ARG A 64 -7.63 -12.38 0.88
N THR A 65 -7.68 -11.25 1.57
CA THR A 65 -8.81 -10.84 2.41
C THR A 65 -10.09 -10.73 1.60
N GLU A 66 -11.18 -11.30 2.10
CA GLU A 66 -12.52 -11.23 1.53
C GLU A 66 -13.46 -10.38 2.39
N SER A 67 -13.47 -10.61 3.70
CA SER A 67 -14.32 -9.85 4.62
C SER A 67 -13.71 -9.79 6.03
N ILE A 68 -14.28 -8.94 6.86
CA ILE A 68 -13.92 -8.77 8.26
C ILE A 68 -15.23 -8.86 9.07
N ASP A 69 -15.20 -9.62 10.14
CA ASP A 69 -16.31 -9.71 11.08
C ASP A 69 -15.82 -9.63 12.55
N ARG A 70 -16.65 -10.04 13.50
CA ARG A 70 -16.33 -9.98 14.94
C ARG A 70 -15.24 -10.97 15.36
N ASP A 71 -15.07 -12.05 14.60
CA ASP A 71 -14.15 -13.14 14.92
C ASP A 71 -12.79 -12.95 14.25
N GLY A 72 -12.68 -11.99 13.30
CA GLY A 72 -11.43 -11.67 12.64
C GLY A 72 -11.55 -11.41 11.14
N VAL A 73 -10.62 -11.97 10.38
CA VAL A 73 -10.46 -11.73 8.93
C VAL A 73 -10.69 -13.00 8.14
N TRP A 74 -11.69 -13.00 7.28
CA TRP A 74 -11.90 -14.07 6.31
C TRP A 74 -11.01 -13.84 5.09
N PHE A 75 -10.26 -14.87 4.72
CA PHE A 75 -9.34 -14.80 3.60
C PHE A 75 -9.26 -16.13 2.84
N LYS A 76 -8.78 -16.07 1.60
CA LYS A 76 -8.34 -17.24 0.84
C LYS A 76 -6.82 -17.27 0.76
N GLN A 77 -6.23 -18.44 0.98
CA GLN A 77 -4.80 -18.65 0.82
C GLN A 77 -4.49 -18.81 -0.67
N ALA A 78 -3.63 -17.95 -1.19
CA ALA A 78 -3.12 -18.05 -2.56
C ALA A 78 -1.81 -18.83 -2.58
N GLU A 79 -1.69 -19.75 -3.55
CA GLU A 79 -0.44 -20.37 -3.97
C GLU A 79 0.04 -19.68 -5.25
N PHE A 80 1.34 -19.47 -5.37
CA PHE A 80 1.95 -18.74 -6.48
C PHE A 80 2.89 -19.65 -7.26
N ASP A 81 2.94 -19.46 -8.57
CA ASP A 81 3.96 -20.05 -9.42
C ASP A 81 5.31 -19.31 -9.30
N GLN A 82 6.31 -19.75 -10.07
CA GLN A 82 7.65 -19.16 -10.06
C GLN A 82 7.67 -17.71 -10.57
N ASP A 83 6.68 -17.34 -11.38
CA ASP A 83 6.51 -15.99 -11.94
C ASP A 83 5.69 -15.06 -11.02
N GLY A 84 5.18 -15.59 -9.90
CA GLY A 84 4.38 -14.86 -8.93
C GLY A 84 2.89 -14.74 -9.30
N ASN A 85 2.41 -15.50 -10.29
CA ASN A 85 0.99 -15.57 -10.63
C ASN A 85 0.27 -16.54 -9.69
N ILE A 86 -0.99 -16.27 -9.41
CA ILE A 86 -1.80 -17.15 -8.57
C ILE A 86 -2.15 -18.39 -9.38
N CYS A 87 -1.71 -19.58 -8.92
CA CYS A 87 -2.04 -20.87 -9.51
C CYS A 87 -3.20 -21.56 -8.78
N ARG A 88 -3.43 -21.23 -7.50
CA ARG A 88 -4.50 -21.81 -6.70
C ARG A 88 -4.98 -20.85 -5.62
N LEU A 89 -6.27 -20.94 -5.30
CA LEU A 89 -6.88 -20.31 -4.11
C LEU A 89 -7.55 -21.41 -3.28
N SER A 90 -7.41 -21.30 -1.95
CA SER A 90 -8.12 -22.17 -1.03
C SER A 90 -9.60 -21.80 -0.93
N GLU A 91 -10.38 -22.64 -0.26
CA GLU A 91 -11.65 -22.22 0.33
C GLU A 91 -11.42 -21.10 1.35
N PRO A 92 -12.45 -20.28 1.66
CA PRO A 92 -12.35 -19.24 2.68
C PRO A 92 -11.97 -19.82 4.04
N MET A 93 -11.02 -19.16 4.72
CA MET A 93 -10.54 -19.50 6.05
C MET A 93 -10.63 -18.27 6.95
N LEU A 94 -10.86 -18.50 8.25
CA LEU A 94 -10.89 -17.45 9.25
C LEU A 94 -9.53 -17.29 9.91
N PHE A 95 -9.00 -16.08 9.92
CA PHE A 95 -7.88 -15.66 10.75
C PHE A 95 -8.43 -14.94 11.96
N HIS A 96 -8.36 -15.58 13.14
CA HIS A 96 -8.84 -14.99 14.38
C HIS A 96 -7.98 -13.82 14.83
N ALA A 97 -8.63 -12.69 15.14
CA ALA A 97 -7.99 -11.49 15.67
C ALA A 97 -8.97 -10.68 16.51
N ASP A 98 -8.49 -10.08 17.60
CA ASP A 98 -9.28 -9.20 18.46
C ASP A 98 -9.46 -7.80 17.85
N GLY A 99 -8.49 -7.38 17.03
CA GLY A 99 -8.51 -6.13 16.33
C GLY A 99 -7.98 -6.25 14.89
N VAL A 100 -8.47 -5.38 14.00
CA VAL A 100 -8.03 -5.35 12.60
C VAL A 100 -7.70 -3.92 12.21
N ILE A 101 -6.49 -3.71 11.65
CA ILE A 101 -6.09 -2.44 11.06
C ILE A 101 -5.89 -2.62 9.56
N ILE A 102 -6.57 -1.77 8.77
CA ILE A 102 -6.44 -1.77 7.32
C ILE A 102 -5.35 -0.76 6.92
N ALA A 103 -4.22 -1.26 6.43
CA ALA A 103 -3.05 -0.49 6.01
C ALA A 103 -2.74 -0.70 4.52
N VAL A 104 -3.77 -0.59 3.68
CA VAL A 104 -3.68 -0.74 2.22
C VAL A 104 -3.43 0.60 1.54
N SER A 105 -2.81 0.57 0.36
CA SER A 105 -2.60 1.77 -0.46
C SER A 105 -3.93 2.45 -0.81
N GLN A 106 -3.88 3.77 -0.94
CA GLN A 106 -4.97 4.56 -1.49
C GLN A 106 -4.82 4.65 -3.00
N GLY A 107 -5.95 4.60 -3.72
CA GLY A 107 -5.98 4.86 -5.15
C GLY A 107 -5.99 6.36 -5.46
N PRO A 108 -5.63 6.77 -6.69
CA PRO A 108 -5.67 8.15 -7.11
C PRO A 108 -7.12 8.69 -7.11
N LYS A 109 -7.26 9.97 -6.69
CA LYS A 109 -8.55 10.68 -6.76
C LYS A 109 -8.63 11.44 -8.09
N ASN A 110 -9.50 11.02 -8.99
CA ASN A 110 -9.60 11.58 -10.35
C ASN A 110 -10.41 12.87 -10.44
N LYS A 111 -10.72 13.56 -9.34
CA LYS A 111 -11.56 14.75 -9.35
C LYS A 111 -11.02 15.85 -10.27
N ILE A 112 -9.71 16.14 -10.23
CA ILE A 112 -9.08 17.16 -11.08
C ILE A 112 -9.26 16.81 -12.55
N VAL A 113 -9.02 15.56 -12.93
CA VAL A 113 -9.13 15.10 -14.32
C VAL A 113 -10.57 15.16 -14.81
N SER A 114 -11.53 14.72 -14.00
CA SER A 114 -12.94 14.71 -14.37
C SER A 114 -13.55 16.10 -14.49
N THR A 115 -12.94 17.12 -13.86
CA THR A 115 -13.42 18.53 -13.89
C THR A 115 -12.58 19.43 -14.78
N THR A 116 -11.51 18.95 -15.40
CA THR A 116 -10.61 19.73 -16.25
C THR A 116 -10.50 19.10 -17.62
N SER A 117 -11.06 19.72 -18.63
CA SER A 117 -11.00 19.23 -20.01
C SER A 117 -9.55 19.20 -20.52
N GLY A 118 -9.20 18.16 -21.28
CA GLY A 118 -7.89 18.03 -21.92
C GLY A 118 -6.81 17.38 -21.05
N LEU A 119 -7.12 17.05 -19.78
CA LEU A 119 -6.24 16.20 -18.98
C LEU A 119 -6.60 14.72 -19.19
N GLN A 120 -5.58 13.88 -19.37
CA GLN A 120 -5.73 12.44 -19.49
C GLN A 120 -5.05 11.72 -18.32
N THR A 121 -5.51 10.49 -18.07
CA THR A 121 -4.90 9.60 -17.08
C THR A 121 -4.35 8.34 -17.76
N THR A 122 -3.41 7.70 -17.08
CA THR A 122 -3.01 6.33 -17.38
C THR A 122 -4.15 5.36 -17.01
N GLU A 123 -4.02 4.11 -17.42
CA GLU A 123 -4.94 3.01 -17.03
C GLU A 123 -5.05 2.82 -15.51
N HIS A 124 -4.03 3.26 -14.75
CA HIS A 124 -4.02 3.23 -13.29
C HIS A 124 -4.61 4.48 -12.63
N GLY A 125 -5.16 5.41 -13.41
CA GLY A 125 -5.79 6.64 -12.92
C GLY A 125 -4.81 7.75 -12.50
N LEU A 126 -3.51 7.61 -12.78
CA LEU A 126 -2.51 8.66 -12.57
C LEU A 126 -2.54 9.66 -13.72
N LEU A 127 -2.16 10.92 -13.48
CA LEU A 127 -2.04 11.90 -14.57
C LEU A 127 -1.00 11.45 -15.59
N PHE A 128 -1.40 11.47 -16.86
CA PHE A 128 -0.48 11.20 -17.95
C PHE A 128 0.42 12.43 -18.18
N THR A 129 1.73 12.20 -18.18
CA THR A 129 2.75 13.22 -18.53
C THR A 129 3.80 12.60 -19.44
N ASP A 130 4.49 13.46 -20.17
CA ASP A 130 5.76 13.08 -20.79
C ASP A 130 6.90 12.99 -19.74
N VAL A 131 8.11 12.72 -20.20
CA VAL A 131 9.30 12.60 -19.33
C VAL A 131 9.70 13.93 -18.66
N HIS A 132 9.19 15.05 -19.13
CA HIS A 132 9.44 16.39 -18.63
C HIS A 132 8.32 16.91 -17.71
N GLY A 133 7.32 16.11 -17.43
CA GLY A 133 6.19 16.49 -16.60
C GLY A 133 5.10 17.29 -17.30
N ASN A 134 5.16 17.47 -18.63
CA ASN A 134 4.09 18.09 -19.38
C ASN A 134 2.86 17.18 -19.39
N THR A 135 1.70 17.69 -18.99
CA THR A 135 0.43 16.96 -19.13
C THR A 135 -0.07 17.01 -20.57
N THR A 136 -1.17 16.33 -20.85
CA THR A 136 -1.85 16.41 -22.16
C THR A 136 -2.49 17.78 -22.45
N ARG A 137 -2.53 18.69 -21.46
CA ARG A 137 -3.02 20.05 -21.62
C ARG A 137 -1.86 21.05 -21.57
N PRO A 138 -1.63 21.85 -22.61
CA PRO A 138 -0.53 22.82 -22.67
C PRO A 138 -0.55 23.78 -21.48
N GLY A 139 0.63 24.09 -20.94
CA GLY A 139 0.81 25.00 -19.80
C GLY A 139 0.44 24.38 -18.43
N ILE A 140 0.13 23.08 -18.39
CA ILE A 140 -0.09 22.35 -17.13
C ILE A 140 0.96 21.27 -17.00
N PHE A 141 1.70 21.33 -15.90
CA PHE A 141 2.73 20.37 -15.53
C PHE A 141 2.26 19.58 -14.29
N ALA A 142 2.78 18.38 -14.15
CA ALA A 142 2.50 17.54 -12.97
C ALA A 142 3.73 16.73 -12.57
N SER A 143 3.88 16.52 -11.27
CA SER A 143 4.98 15.73 -10.69
C SER A 143 4.55 15.05 -9.38
N GLY A 144 5.41 14.18 -8.85
CA GLY A 144 5.17 13.45 -7.61
C GLY A 144 4.14 12.35 -7.73
N ASP A 145 3.42 12.06 -6.64
CA ASP A 145 2.52 10.91 -6.51
C ASP A 145 1.36 10.91 -7.52
N VAL A 146 0.94 12.07 -7.99
CA VAL A 146 -0.14 12.18 -8.99
C VAL A 146 0.26 11.62 -10.35
N VAL A 147 1.58 11.53 -10.62
CA VAL A 147 2.17 10.99 -11.86
C VAL A 147 2.79 9.61 -11.65
N LEU A 148 3.55 9.46 -10.56
CA LEU A 148 4.38 8.27 -10.31
C LEU A 148 3.68 7.22 -9.43
N GLY A 149 2.49 7.54 -8.88
CA GLY A 149 1.87 6.77 -7.81
C GLY A 149 2.53 7.05 -6.46
N ALA A 150 2.03 6.39 -5.41
CA ALA A 150 2.53 6.58 -4.05
C ALA A 150 4.01 6.15 -3.94
N ARG A 151 4.91 7.11 -3.72
CA ARG A 151 6.34 6.92 -3.59
C ARG A 151 6.91 7.70 -2.40
N THR A 152 8.24 7.70 -2.27
CA THR A 152 8.92 8.43 -1.20
C THR A 152 8.94 9.94 -1.49
N VAL A 153 9.01 10.73 -0.39
CA VAL A 153 9.18 12.20 -0.49
C VAL A 153 10.42 12.57 -1.30
N VAL A 154 11.50 11.80 -1.16
CA VAL A 154 12.76 12.03 -1.90
C VAL A 154 12.57 11.92 -3.41
N GLU A 155 11.83 10.88 -3.86
CA GLU A 155 11.51 10.71 -5.29
C GLU A 155 10.61 11.82 -5.80
N ALA A 156 9.58 12.21 -5.02
CA ALA A 156 8.69 13.31 -5.38
C ALA A 156 9.45 14.63 -5.53
N VAL A 157 10.34 14.97 -4.58
CA VAL A 157 11.17 16.18 -4.63
C VAL A 157 12.14 16.15 -5.81
N LYS A 158 12.79 15.01 -6.05
CA LYS A 158 13.72 14.86 -7.19
C LYS A 158 13.00 15.14 -8.51
N TYR A 159 11.88 14.47 -8.75
CA TYR A 159 11.13 14.64 -9.99
C TYR A 159 10.56 16.06 -10.14
N SER A 160 10.08 16.67 -9.04
CA SER A 160 9.57 18.05 -9.07
C SER A 160 10.65 19.07 -9.43
N LYS A 161 11.91 18.85 -9.03
CA LYS A 161 13.04 19.71 -9.45
C LYS A 161 13.31 19.61 -10.96
N GLU A 162 13.25 18.40 -11.51
CA GLU A 162 13.43 18.18 -12.94
C GLU A 162 12.32 18.87 -13.75
N VAL A 163 11.07 18.74 -13.32
CA VAL A 163 9.92 19.42 -13.95
C VAL A 163 10.03 20.94 -13.83
N ALA A 164 10.45 21.47 -12.67
CA ALA A 164 10.61 22.92 -12.48
C ALA A 164 11.66 23.53 -13.42
N GLN A 165 12.73 22.81 -13.75
CA GLN A 165 13.72 23.27 -14.73
C GLN A 165 13.13 23.41 -16.13
N VAL A 166 12.29 22.46 -16.53
CA VAL A 166 11.59 22.52 -17.84
C VAL A 166 10.55 23.65 -17.89
N MET A 167 9.95 24.01 -16.76
CA MET A 167 9.01 25.14 -16.69
C MET A 167 9.69 26.51 -16.86
N ASP A 168 10.98 26.60 -16.57
CA ASP A 168 11.77 27.84 -16.64
C ASP A 168 12.36 28.06 -18.05
N GLU A 169 12.39 27.04 -18.90
CA GLU A 169 12.81 27.10 -20.32
C GLU A 169 11.68 27.59 -21.24
#